data_c475047c44f1320f78a10ce420704e5f
#
_entry.id   c475047c44f1320f78a10ce420704e5f
#
_cell.length_a   1.000
_cell.length_b   1.000
_cell.length_c   1.000
_cell.angle_alpha   90.00
_cell.angle_beta   90.00
_cell.angle_gamma   90.00
#
_symmetry.space_group_name_H-M   'P 1'
#
loop_
_entity.id
_entity.type
_entity.pdbx_description
1 polymer ?
#
loop_
_entity_poly.entity_id
_entity_poly.type
_entity_poly.pdbx_seq_one_letter_code
_entity_poly.pdbx_strand_id
1 'polypeptide(L)'
;MLRRLKVENYALIDRLELELDDRLNIITGETGAGKSILLGALGLLLGNKNDNATLKDDKRNCLIEGVFDLGTRDLQAFFDRNDLDYSRETTLTRQITPAGKSRSFINDTPVPLALLRELGSQLIDIHSQHQNLILGSEAFRTQAVDTVAENHDLRMQYTTLYERLCHLRRELARLREEAEAGRKDEELSLIHISEPTRLGMIS
;
A
#
# COMPACT_ATOMS: atom_id res chain seq x y z
N MET A 1 -8.16 0.70 -17.34
CA MET A 1 -9.02 -0.48 -17.56
C MET A 1 -8.14 -1.69 -17.83
N LEU A 2 -8.46 -2.89 -17.31
CA LEU A 2 -7.66 -4.11 -17.58
C LEU A 2 -7.88 -4.53 -19.04
N ARG A 3 -6.79 -4.61 -19.82
CA ARG A 3 -6.79 -5.00 -21.24
C ARG A 3 -6.38 -6.44 -21.44
N ARG A 4 -5.38 -6.89 -20.71
CA ARG A 4 -4.85 -8.24 -20.81
C ARG A 4 -4.53 -8.78 -19.42
N LEU A 5 -4.84 -10.05 -19.22
CA LEU A 5 -4.46 -10.78 -18.02
C LEU A 5 -3.74 -12.07 -18.43
N LYS A 6 -2.53 -12.25 -17.92
CA LYS A 6 -1.72 -13.46 -18.09
C LYS A 6 -1.49 -14.10 -16.75
N VAL A 7 -1.71 -15.40 -16.64
CA VAL A 7 -1.51 -16.18 -15.41
C VAL A 7 -0.76 -17.44 -15.79
N GLU A 8 0.35 -17.69 -15.12
CA GLU A 8 1.17 -18.89 -15.31
C GLU A 8 1.44 -19.57 -13.96
N ASN A 9 1.31 -20.88 -13.95
CA ASN A 9 1.61 -21.74 -12.80
C ASN A 9 0.92 -21.34 -11.49
N TYR A 10 -0.39 -21.09 -11.56
CA TYR A 10 -1.18 -20.69 -10.39
C TYR A 10 -2.37 -21.65 -10.17
N ALA A 11 -2.44 -22.25 -9.00
CA ALA A 11 -3.48 -23.23 -8.61
C ALA A 11 -3.67 -24.34 -9.67
N LEU A 12 -4.79 -24.36 -10.37
CA LEU A 12 -5.05 -25.30 -11.45
C LEU A 12 -4.61 -24.78 -12.83
N ILE A 13 -4.24 -23.52 -12.94
CA ILE A 13 -3.87 -22.88 -14.19
C ILE A 13 -2.40 -23.17 -14.49
N ASP A 14 -2.12 -23.80 -15.62
CA ASP A 14 -0.76 -23.89 -16.14
C ASP A 14 -0.34 -22.64 -16.88
N ARG A 15 -1.16 -22.23 -17.85
CA ARG A 15 -1.03 -20.98 -18.58
C ARG A 15 -2.41 -20.53 -19.04
N LEU A 16 -2.72 -19.27 -18.79
CA LEU A 16 -3.92 -18.58 -19.24
C LEU A 16 -3.53 -17.20 -19.73
N GLU A 17 -4.07 -16.81 -20.88
CA GLU A 17 -3.95 -15.46 -21.40
C GLU A 17 -5.32 -15.02 -21.89
N LEU A 18 -5.81 -13.90 -21.36
CA LEU A 18 -7.11 -13.32 -21.66
C LEU A 18 -6.92 -11.92 -22.20
N GLU A 19 -7.47 -11.64 -23.35
CA GLU A 19 -7.69 -10.30 -23.84
C GLU A 19 -9.11 -9.87 -23.45
N LEU A 20 -9.24 -8.68 -22.87
CA LEU A 20 -10.48 -8.17 -22.31
C LEU A 20 -10.98 -6.98 -23.12
N ASP A 21 -12.27 -6.98 -23.40
CA ASP A 21 -12.98 -5.86 -24.03
C ASP A 21 -13.06 -4.67 -23.07
N ASP A 22 -13.21 -3.47 -23.63
CA ASP A 22 -13.23 -2.23 -22.88
C ASP A 22 -14.60 -1.90 -22.24
N ARG A 23 -15.61 -2.69 -22.44
CA ARG A 23 -16.96 -2.49 -21.88
C ARG A 23 -17.33 -3.55 -20.86
N LEU A 24 -17.79 -4.69 -21.30
CA LEU A 24 -18.29 -5.77 -20.46
C LEU A 24 -17.67 -7.11 -20.87
N ASN A 25 -17.07 -7.78 -19.88
CA ASN A 25 -16.55 -9.12 -20.06
C ASN A 25 -17.32 -10.08 -19.14
N ILE A 26 -17.86 -11.14 -19.71
CA ILE A 26 -18.61 -12.15 -18.97
C ILE A 26 -17.80 -13.44 -18.94
N ILE A 27 -17.39 -13.84 -17.74
CA ILE A 27 -16.65 -15.09 -17.53
C ILE A 27 -17.62 -16.11 -16.94
N THR A 28 -17.96 -17.12 -17.76
CA THR A 28 -18.83 -18.21 -17.36
C THR A 28 -18.03 -19.48 -17.14
N GLY A 29 -18.54 -20.39 -16.34
CA GLY A 29 -17.92 -21.68 -16.07
C GLY A 29 -18.73 -22.48 -15.07
N GLU A 30 -18.62 -23.80 -15.13
CA GLU A 30 -19.20 -24.69 -14.14
C GLU A 30 -18.69 -24.41 -12.73
N THR A 31 -19.45 -24.80 -11.74
CA THR A 31 -19.32 -24.39 -10.34
C THR A 31 -17.91 -24.36 -9.75
N GLY A 32 -17.57 -23.22 -9.21
CA GLY A 32 -16.67 -23.04 -8.04
C GLY A 32 -15.19 -22.81 -8.35
N ALA A 33 -14.49 -23.71 -9.00
CA ALA A 33 -13.03 -23.66 -9.02
C ALA A 33 -12.43 -22.57 -9.93
N GLY A 34 -12.83 -22.47 -11.19
CA GLY A 34 -12.19 -21.59 -12.17
C GLY A 34 -12.36 -20.11 -11.90
N LYS A 35 -13.58 -19.67 -11.56
CA LYS A 35 -13.87 -18.25 -11.28
C LYS A 35 -13.15 -17.76 -10.02
N SER A 36 -13.15 -18.56 -8.97
CA SER A 36 -12.49 -18.21 -7.71
C SER A 36 -10.97 -18.17 -7.86
N ILE A 37 -10.40 -19.06 -8.68
CA ILE A 37 -8.97 -19.07 -8.99
C ILE A 37 -8.59 -17.79 -9.75
N LEU A 38 -9.38 -17.39 -10.73
CA LEU A 38 -9.15 -16.17 -11.50
C LEU A 38 -9.25 -14.91 -10.61
N LEU A 39 -10.26 -14.84 -9.74
CA LEU A 39 -10.37 -13.77 -8.74
C LEU A 39 -9.20 -13.76 -7.75
N GLY A 40 -8.73 -14.96 -7.36
CA GLY A 40 -7.53 -15.10 -6.53
C GLY A 40 -6.28 -14.57 -7.23
N ALA A 41 -6.09 -14.89 -8.52
CA ALA A 41 -4.98 -14.37 -9.32
C ALA A 41 -5.04 -12.84 -9.44
N LEU A 42 -6.22 -12.27 -9.74
CA LEU A 42 -6.41 -10.83 -9.76
C LEU A 42 -6.15 -10.19 -8.40
N GLY A 43 -6.59 -10.80 -7.30
CA GLY A 43 -6.30 -10.33 -5.96
C GLY A 43 -4.81 -10.28 -5.66
N LEU A 44 -4.04 -11.30 -6.08
CA LEU A 44 -2.58 -11.31 -5.95
C LEU A 44 -1.92 -10.22 -6.79
N LEU A 45 -2.39 -10.00 -8.02
CA LEU A 45 -1.92 -8.94 -8.89
C LEU A 45 -2.15 -7.54 -8.28
N LEU A 46 -3.27 -7.36 -7.59
CA LEU A 46 -3.62 -6.11 -6.91
C LEU A 46 -3.01 -5.97 -5.50
N GLY A 47 -2.05 -6.82 -5.15
CA GLY A 47 -1.27 -6.68 -3.93
C GLY A 47 -1.86 -7.35 -2.69
N ASN A 48 -2.80 -8.30 -2.83
CA ASN A 48 -3.20 -9.13 -1.71
C ASN A 48 -2.03 -9.98 -1.21
N LYS A 49 -2.02 -10.25 0.10
CA LYS A 49 -1.00 -11.11 0.69
C LYS A 49 -1.12 -12.52 0.10
N ASN A 50 0.04 -13.12 -0.08
CA ASN A 50 0.15 -14.48 -0.55
C ASN A 50 0.17 -15.42 0.65
N ASP A 51 -0.96 -15.58 1.34
CA ASP A 51 -1.01 -16.40 2.54
C ASP A 51 -0.93 -17.91 2.23
N ASN A 52 -1.21 -18.34 0.99
CA ASN A 52 -1.04 -19.72 0.49
C ASN A 52 -1.23 -19.75 -1.04
N ALA A 53 -0.41 -19.05 -1.83
CA ALA A 53 -0.49 -19.23 -3.28
C ALA A 53 -0.10 -20.66 -3.63
N THR A 54 -1.07 -21.43 -3.99
CA THR A 54 -0.88 -22.78 -4.46
C THR A 54 -0.25 -22.71 -5.84
N LEU A 55 1.01 -23.12 -5.93
CA LEU A 55 1.67 -23.34 -7.22
C LEU A 55 1.11 -24.62 -7.82
N LYS A 56 0.90 -24.65 -9.13
CA LYS A 56 0.55 -25.90 -9.84
C LYS A 56 1.75 -26.84 -9.91
N ASP A 57 2.92 -26.27 -10.14
CA ASP A 57 4.22 -26.97 -10.19
C ASP A 57 5.21 -26.28 -9.25
N ASP A 58 5.63 -26.99 -8.23
CA ASP A 58 6.55 -26.50 -7.20
C ASP A 58 7.98 -26.24 -7.70
N LYS A 59 8.27 -26.54 -8.96
CA LYS A 59 9.59 -26.28 -9.57
C LYS A 59 9.62 -25.00 -10.41
N ARG A 60 8.48 -24.41 -10.70
CA ARG A 60 8.36 -23.22 -11.55
C ARG A 60 7.81 -22.06 -10.75
N ASN A 61 8.20 -20.85 -11.15
CA ASN A 61 7.63 -19.64 -10.59
C ASN A 61 6.17 -19.46 -11.05
N CYS A 62 5.33 -18.93 -10.18
CA CYS A 62 4.04 -18.37 -10.58
C CYS A 62 4.28 -16.95 -11.10
N LEU A 63 3.65 -16.62 -12.23
CA LEU A 63 3.65 -15.30 -12.82
C LEU A 63 2.22 -14.86 -13.09
N ILE A 64 1.87 -13.70 -12.57
CA ILE A 64 0.58 -13.05 -12.85
C ILE A 64 0.90 -11.65 -13.37
N GLU A 65 0.44 -11.36 -14.58
CA GLU A 65 0.68 -10.09 -15.25
C GLU A 65 -0.64 -9.51 -15.74
N GLY A 66 -0.84 -8.23 -15.53
CA GLY A 66 -2.01 -7.50 -16.02
C GLY A 66 -1.59 -6.20 -16.69
N VAL A 67 -2.11 -5.97 -17.90
CA VAL A 67 -1.89 -4.74 -18.66
C VAL A 67 -3.13 -3.87 -18.52
N PHE A 68 -2.94 -2.64 -18.04
CA PHE A 68 -3.97 -1.68 -17.75
C PHE A 68 -3.85 -0.45 -18.64
N ASP A 69 -4.91 -0.09 -19.34
CA ASP A 69 -5.06 1.23 -19.95
C ASP A 69 -5.58 2.20 -18.88
N LEU A 70 -4.76 3.19 -18.52
CA LEU A 70 -5.10 4.21 -17.52
C LEU A 70 -6.16 5.20 -18.02
N GLY A 71 -6.33 5.31 -19.35
CA GLY A 71 -7.34 6.18 -19.95
C GLY A 71 -7.14 7.65 -19.60
N THR A 72 -8.18 8.27 -19.04
CA THR A 72 -8.20 9.68 -18.61
C THR A 72 -7.86 9.86 -17.11
N ARG A 73 -7.48 8.78 -16.42
CA ARG A 73 -7.12 8.87 -15.00
C ARG A 73 -5.80 9.61 -14.86
N ASP A 74 -5.81 10.68 -14.10
CA ASP A 74 -4.59 11.43 -13.78
C ASP A 74 -3.85 10.73 -12.63
N LEU A 75 -2.95 9.81 -13.00
CA LEU A 75 -2.07 9.12 -12.07
C LEU A 75 -0.62 9.60 -12.16
N GLN A 76 -0.35 10.67 -12.95
CA GLN A 76 0.99 11.21 -13.13
C GLN A 76 1.65 11.52 -11.78
N ALA A 77 0.94 12.21 -10.88
CA ALA A 77 1.44 12.55 -9.56
C ALA A 77 1.80 11.33 -8.69
N PHE A 78 1.11 10.18 -8.90
CA PHE A 78 1.45 8.93 -8.21
C PHE A 78 2.79 8.37 -8.72
N PHE A 79 2.99 8.35 -10.04
CA PHE A 79 4.21 7.85 -10.67
C PHE A 79 5.41 8.74 -10.32
N ASP A 80 5.26 10.06 -10.43
CA ASP A 80 6.33 11.03 -10.11
C ASP A 80 6.77 10.95 -8.64
N ARG A 81 5.81 10.83 -7.71
CA ARG A 81 6.10 10.71 -6.28
C ARG A 81 6.88 9.45 -5.91
N ASN A 82 6.70 8.39 -6.69
CA ASN A 82 7.30 7.08 -6.42
C ASN A 82 8.48 6.76 -7.35
N ASP A 83 8.96 7.74 -8.12
CA ASP A 83 10.09 7.59 -9.04
C ASP A 83 9.87 6.45 -10.05
N LEU A 84 8.66 6.39 -10.64
CA LEU A 84 8.24 5.42 -11.63
C LEU A 84 7.96 6.08 -12.96
N ASP A 85 8.28 5.38 -14.04
CA ASP A 85 7.94 5.82 -15.40
C ASP A 85 6.44 5.74 -15.64
N TYR A 86 5.80 6.88 -15.94
CA TYR A 86 4.40 6.91 -16.31
C TYR A 86 4.20 6.42 -17.75
N SER A 87 3.29 5.47 -17.91
CA SER A 87 2.81 5.06 -19.23
C SER A 87 1.30 4.94 -19.21
N ARG A 88 0.64 5.39 -20.28
CA ARG A 88 -0.80 5.20 -20.45
C ARG A 88 -1.19 3.72 -20.39
N GLU A 89 -0.35 2.87 -20.97
CA GLU A 89 -0.47 1.41 -20.85
C GLU A 89 0.52 0.95 -19.77
N THR A 90 0.00 0.63 -18.60
CA THR A 90 0.78 0.26 -17.41
C THR A 90 0.63 -1.22 -17.14
N THR A 91 1.76 -1.89 -16.94
CA THR A 91 1.83 -3.32 -16.63
C THR A 91 2.08 -3.52 -15.14
N LEU A 92 1.23 -4.29 -14.49
CA LEU A 92 1.47 -4.80 -13.15
C LEU A 92 1.89 -6.27 -13.25
N THR A 93 2.93 -6.65 -12.52
CA THR A 93 3.44 -8.03 -12.50
C THR A 93 3.66 -8.50 -11.07
N ARG A 94 3.19 -9.71 -10.81
CA ARG A 94 3.43 -10.43 -9.55
C ARG A 94 4.12 -11.74 -9.84
N GLN A 95 5.28 -11.96 -9.25
CA GLN A 95 6.05 -13.19 -9.35
C GLN A 95 6.16 -13.83 -7.96
N ILE A 96 5.87 -15.14 -7.88
CA ILE A 96 6.00 -15.93 -6.66
C ILE A 96 6.89 -17.13 -6.96
N THR A 97 7.94 -17.28 -6.18
CA THR A 97 8.89 -18.39 -6.33
C THR A 97 8.41 -19.62 -5.57
N PRO A 98 8.92 -20.83 -5.89
CA PRO A 98 8.65 -22.04 -5.12
C PRO A 98 9.01 -21.94 -3.63
N ALA A 99 9.99 -21.11 -3.30
CA ALA A 99 10.38 -20.83 -1.92
C ALA A 99 9.45 -19.86 -1.18
N GLY A 100 8.28 -19.50 -1.77
CA GLY A 100 7.31 -18.57 -1.19
C GLY A 100 7.71 -17.09 -1.24
N LYS A 101 8.88 -16.76 -1.81
CA LYS A 101 9.29 -15.35 -1.98
C LYS A 101 8.48 -14.72 -3.09
N SER A 102 8.04 -13.50 -2.87
CA SER A 102 7.19 -12.76 -3.79
C SER A 102 7.86 -11.44 -4.20
N ARG A 103 7.77 -11.12 -5.49
CA ARG A 103 8.24 -9.88 -6.09
C ARG A 103 7.11 -9.21 -6.85
N SER A 104 7.09 -7.90 -6.84
CA SER A 104 6.09 -7.07 -7.52
C SER A 104 6.79 -6.09 -8.44
N PHE A 105 6.18 -5.81 -9.59
CA PHE A 105 6.74 -4.87 -10.57
C PHE A 105 5.63 -3.98 -11.11
N ILE A 106 5.97 -2.74 -11.43
CA ILE A 106 5.16 -1.78 -12.17
C ILE A 106 6.04 -1.32 -13.36
N ASN A 107 5.59 -1.53 -14.60
CA ASN A 107 6.36 -1.25 -15.81
C ASN A 107 7.80 -1.78 -15.72
N ASP A 108 7.95 -3.07 -15.38
CA ASP A 108 9.24 -3.76 -15.16
C ASP A 108 10.10 -3.24 -14.00
N THR A 109 9.73 -2.16 -13.36
CA THR A 109 10.41 -1.63 -12.17
C THR A 109 9.99 -2.40 -10.92
N PRO A 110 10.93 -2.99 -10.16
CA PRO A 110 10.59 -3.70 -8.93
C PRO A 110 10.10 -2.74 -7.85
N VAL A 111 8.95 -3.05 -7.25
CA VAL A 111 8.30 -2.19 -6.25
C VAL A 111 7.92 -2.97 -4.99
N PRO A 112 7.82 -2.28 -3.83
CA PRO A 112 7.23 -2.87 -2.63
C PRO A 112 5.77 -3.26 -2.84
N LEU A 113 5.31 -4.32 -2.16
CA LEU A 113 3.92 -4.78 -2.23
C LEU A 113 2.90 -3.71 -1.85
N ALA A 114 3.26 -2.84 -0.91
CA ALA A 114 2.40 -1.73 -0.48
C ALA A 114 2.09 -0.77 -1.63
N LEU A 115 3.10 -0.46 -2.45
CA LEU A 115 2.96 0.42 -3.61
C LEU A 115 2.14 -0.22 -4.73
N LEU A 116 2.36 -1.52 -4.99
CA LEU A 116 1.53 -2.29 -5.93
C LEU A 116 0.05 -2.27 -5.49
N ARG A 117 -0.21 -2.42 -4.19
CA ARG A 117 -1.58 -2.38 -3.64
C ARG A 117 -2.20 -0.99 -3.76
N GLU A 118 -1.45 0.07 -3.49
CA GLU A 118 -1.91 1.45 -3.61
C GLU A 118 -2.35 1.75 -5.05
N LEU A 119 -1.53 1.38 -6.04
CA LEU A 119 -1.90 1.54 -7.45
C LEU A 119 -3.05 0.62 -7.84
N GLY A 120 -2.98 -0.66 -7.46
CA GLY A 120 -4.00 -1.67 -7.79
C GLY A 120 -5.40 -1.26 -7.33
N SER A 121 -5.53 -0.69 -6.13
CA SER A 121 -6.81 -0.22 -5.59
C SER A 121 -7.41 0.97 -6.36
N GLN A 122 -6.59 1.71 -7.11
CA GLN A 122 -7.05 2.80 -7.98
C GLN A 122 -7.45 2.29 -9.38
N LEU A 123 -6.99 1.10 -9.77
CA LEU A 123 -7.22 0.54 -11.10
C LEU A 123 -8.44 -0.36 -11.17
N ILE A 124 -8.60 -1.26 -10.20
CA ILE A 124 -9.71 -2.24 -10.15
C ILE A 124 -10.26 -2.32 -8.73
N ASP A 125 -11.56 -2.40 -8.64
CA ASP A 125 -12.28 -2.81 -7.44
C ASP A 125 -12.88 -4.21 -7.63
N ILE A 126 -12.63 -5.11 -6.67
CA ILE A 126 -13.11 -6.50 -6.70
C ILE A 126 -14.21 -6.66 -5.66
N HIS A 127 -15.44 -6.78 -6.11
CA HIS A 127 -16.58 -7.12 -5.26
C HIS A 127 -16.78 -8.65 -5.22
N SER A 128 -16.39 -9.28 -4.13
CA SER A 128 -16.67 -10.69 -3.88
C SER A 128 -17.77 -10.84 -2.82
N GLN A 129 -18.41 -12.02 -2.77
CA GLN A 129 -19.50 -12.31 -1.83
C GLN A 129 -19.12 -12.10 -0.33
N HIS A 130 -17.84 -11.98 -0.03
CA HIS A 130 -17.32 -11.85 1.34
C HIS A 130 -16.59 -10.52 1.62
N GLN A 131 -16.52 -9.58 0.67
CA GLN A 131 -15.77 -8.34 0.82
C GLN A 131 -16.61 -7.08 0.58
N ASN A 132 -17.48 -6.75 1.50
CA ASN A 132 -18.09 -5.41 1.59
C ASN A 132 -17.19 -4.44 2.39
N LEU A 133 -15.86 -4.58 2.27
CA LEU A 133 -14.91 -3.89 3.16
C LEU A 133 -14.84 -2.38 2.89
N ILE A 134 -14.99 -1.95 1.64
CA ILE A 134 -14.86 -0.52 1.29
C ILE A 134 -16.08 0.27 1.81
N LEU A 135 -17.29 -0.23 1.55
CA LEU A 135 -18.54 0.40 2.02
C LEU A 135 -18.65 0.43 3.55
N GLY A 136 -18.02 -0.54 4.22
CA GLY A 136 -17.98 -0.63 5.68
C GLY A 136 -16.93 0.26 6.33
N SER A 137 -15.96 0.78 5.57
CA SER A 137 -14.90 1.60 6.14
C SER A 137 -15.43 2.99 6.53
N GLU A 138 -15.00 3.46 7.70
CA GLU A 138 -15.38 4.79 8.20
C GLU A 138 -14.88 5.90 7.26
N ALA A 139 -13.68 5.72 6.69
CA ALA A 139 -13.09 6.64 5.73
C ALA A 139 -13.96 6.80 4.46
N PHE A 140 -14.46 5.69 3.90
CA PHE A 140 -15.35 5.74 2.73
C PHE A 140 -16.67 6.41 3.05
N ARG A 141 -17.29 6.09 4.19
CA ARG A 141 -18.57 6.71 4.61
C ARG A 141 -18.41 8.22 4.77
N THR A 142 -17.33 8.66 5.42
CA THR A 142 -17.02 10.08 5.58
C THR A 142 -16.81 10.74 4.22
N GLN A 143 -16.05 10.12 3.32
CA GLN A 143 -15.82 10.65 1.98
C GLN A 143 -17.12 10.74 1.15
N ALA A 144 -17.99 9.75 1.24
CA ALA A 144 -19.27 9.74 0.55
C ALA A 144 -20.17 10.90 1.04
N VAL A 145 -20.23 11.10 2.37
CA VAL A 145 -20.97 12.22 2.97
C VAL A 145 -20.39 13.56 2.51
N ASP A 146 -19.07 13.70 2.55
CA ASP A 146 -18.37 14.92 2.11
C ASP A 146 -18.62 15.24 0.63
N THR A 147 -18.69 14.21 -0.22
CA THR A 147 -18.97 14.36 -1.65
C THR A 147 -20.41 14.85 -1.88
N VAL A 148 -21.38 14.25 -1.17
CA VAL A 148 -22.81 14.67 -1.28
C VAL A 148 -23.02 16.06 -0.70
N ALA A 149 -22.29 16.42 0.34
CA ALA A 149 -22.38 17.73 0.98
C ALA A 149 -21.63 18.84 0.22
N GLU A 150 -20.92 18.53 -0.87
CA GLU A 150 -20.12 19.47 -1.68
C GLU A 150 -19.16 20.34 -0.84
N ASN A 151 -18.65 19.80 0.27
CA ASN A 151 -17.83 20.52 1.24
C ASN A 151 -16.31 20.40 1.00
N HIS A 152 -15.91 20.16 -0.25
CA HIS A 152 -14.51 19.94 -0.65
C HIS A 152 -13.55 21.03 -0.11
N ASP A 153 -13.92 22.29 -0.23
CA ASP A 153 -13.08 23.43 0.18
C ASP A 153 -12.91 23.48 1.71
N LEU A 154 -13.98 23.21 2.46
CA LEU A 154 -13.92 23.14 3.92
C LEU A 154 -13.05 21.97 4.37
N ARG A 155 -13.13 20.84 3.70
CA ARG A 155 -12.29 19.68 3.97
C ARG A 155 -10.82 19.97 3.71
N MET A 156 -10.47 20.65 2.62
CA MET A 156 -9.09 21.05 2.34
C MET A 156 -8.54 21.97 3.44
N GLN A 157 -9.32 22.97 3.84
CA GLN A 157 -8.94 23.89 4.93
C GLN A 157 -8.75 23.12 6.25
N TYR A 158 -9.67 22.24 6.60
CA TYR A 158 -9.57 21.41 7.80
C TYR A 158 -8.31 20.54 7.77
N THR A 159 -8.03 19.85 6.66
CA THR A 159 -6.85 18.98 6.51
C THR A 159 -5.57 19.79 6.71
N THR A 160 -5.44 20.95 6.08
CA THR A 160 -4.29 21.84 6.21
C THR A 160 -4.08 22.30 7.67
N LEU A 161 -5.15 22.69 8.34
CA LEU A 161 -5.09 23.13 9.75
C LEU A 161 -4.77 21.96 10.68
N TYR A 162 -5.33 20.80 10.42
CA TYR A 162 -5.07 19.59 11.21
C TYR A 162 -3.62 19.11 11.09
N GLU A 163 -3.06 19.10 9.89
CA GLU A 163 -1.64 18.76 9.65
C GLU A 163 -0.72 19.75 10.39
N ARG A 164 -1.04 21.04 10.32
CA ARG A 164 -0.30 22.07 11.05
C ARG A 164 -0.38 21.88 12.58
N LEU A 165 -1.56 21.55 13.09
CA LEU A 165 -1.76 21.22 14.50
C LEU A 165 -0.92 20.00 14.92
N CYS A 166 -0.93 18.95 14.12
CA CYS A 166 -0.14 17.75 14.39
C CYS A 166 1.37 18.03 14.35
N HIS A 167 1.82 18.89 13.44
CA HIS A 167 3.22 19.33 13.40
C HIS A 167 3.61 20.10 14.67
N LEU A 168 2.83 21.12 15.04
CA LEU A 168 3.08 21.93 16.23
C LEU A 168 3.05 21.12 17.53
N ARG A 169 2.17 20.13 17.64
CA ARG A 169 2.14 19.22 18.80
C ARG A 169 3.41 18.38 18.91
N ARG A 170 3.92 17.87 17.78
CA ARG A 170 5.17 17.11 17.76
C ARG A 170 6.37 17.99 18.12
N GLU A 171 6.42 19.21 17.61
CA GLU A 171 7.47 20.18 17.92
C GLU A 171 7.45 20.56 19.40
N LEU A 172 6.26 20.83 19.96
CA LEU A 172 6.09 21.11 21.38
C LEU A 172 6.54 19.94 22.28
N ALA A 173 6.21 18.71 21.88
CA ALA A 173 6.64 17.51 22.61
C ALA A 173 8.17 17.40 22.62
N ARG A 174 8.82 17.61 21.47
CA ARG A 174 10.28 17.61 21.35
C ARG A 174 10.93 18.68 22.23
N LEU A 175 10.43 19.92 22.16
CA LEU A 175 10.97 21.02 22.98
C LEU A 175 10.80 20.78 24.49
N ARG A 176 9.72 20.12 24.89
CA ARG A 176 9.54 19.73 26.31
C ARG A 176 10.54 18.67 26.74
N GLU A 177 10.79 17.67 25.90
CA GLU A 177 11.81 16.65 26.17
C GLU A 177 13.23 17.27 26.28
N GLU A 178 13.56 18.15 25.34
CA GLU A 178 14.85 18.90 25.38
C GLU A 178 14.99 19.76 26.64
N ALA A 179 13.92 20.44 27.03
CA ALA A 179 13.90 21.25 28.23
C ALA A 179 14.03 20.41 29.54
N GLU A 180 13.37 19.25 29.58
CA GLU A 180 13.51 18.31 30.70
C GLU A 180 14.91 17.70 30.79
N ALA A 181 15.50 17.34 29.64
CA ALA A 181 16.87 16.85 29.57
C ALA A 181 17.87 17.93 30.07
N GLY A 182 17.72 19.17 29.60
CA GLY A 182 18.57 20.29 30.05
C GLY A 182 18.46 20.56 31.55
N ARG A 183 17.28 20.48 32.14
CA ARG A 183 17.11 20.62 33.62
C ARG A 183 17.81 19.51 34.40
N LYS A 184 17.74 18.25 33.90
CA LYS A 184 18.44 17.13 34.55
C LYS A 184 19.95 17.31 34.47
N ASP A 185 20.48 17.81 33.35
CA ASP A 185 21.91 18.07 33.19
C ASP A 185 22.37 19.22 34.09
N GLU A 186 21.57 20.28 34.27
CA GLU A 186 21.83 21.35 35.21
C GLU A 186 21.82 20.86 36.67
N GLU A 187 20.85 20.05 37.07
CA GLU A 187 20.79 19.45 38.41
C GLU A 187 22.01 18.57 38.69
N LEU A 188 22.40 17.71 37.71
CA LEU A 188 23.60 16.87 37.83
C LEU A 188 24.89 17.72 37.92
N SER A 189 24.98 18.80 37.17
CA SER A 189 26.12 19.73 37.21
C SER A 189 26.21 20.43 38.54
N LEU A 190 25.10 20.90 39.11
CA LEU A 190 25.06 21.56 40.42
C LEU A 190 25.42 20.59 41.55
N ILE A 191 25.04 19.33 41.50
CA ILE A 191 25.43 18.30 42.46
C ILE A 191 26.95 18.07 42.41
N HIS A 192 27.56 18.03 41.24
CA HIS A 192 28.99 17.84 41.05
C HIS A 192 29.82 19.07 41.56
N ILE A 193 29.26 20.27 41.45
CA ILE A 193 29.92 21.50 41.95
C ILE A 193 29.75 21.65 43.46
N SER A 194 28.68 21.15 44.06
CA SER A 194 28.37 21.27 45.48
C SER A 194 28.98 20.18 46.38
N GLU A 195 29.53 19.09 45.82
CA GLU A 195 30.34 18.12 46.54
C GLU A 195 31.83 18.52 46.51
N PRO A 196 32.36 19.27 47.51
CA PRO A 196 33.77 19.47 47.60
C PRO A 196 34.44 18.14 47.90
N THR A 197 35.39 17.79 47.08
CA THR A 197 36.23 16.59 47.13
C THR A 197 36.74 16.39 48.56
N ARG A 198 36.10 15.54 49.36
CA ARG A 198 36.66 14.99 50.59
C ARG A 198 37.67 13.90 50.28
N LEU A 199 38.71 14.23 49.55
CA LEU A 199 39.86 13.34 49.36
C LEU A 199 41.12 14.15 49.72
N GLY A 200 41.53 14.00 50.92
CA GLY A 200 42.83 14.54 51.36
C GLY A 200 42.97 14.88 52.83
N MET A 201 42.75 13.89 53.69
CA MET A 201 43.39 13.90 55.04
C MET A 201 43.39 12.45 55.55
N ILE A 202 44.43 11.71 55.16
CA ILE A 202 45.03 10.65 56.01
C ILE A 202 46.52 10.87 55.91
N SER A 203 47.05 11.47 56.93
CA SER A 203 48.46 11.35 57.37
C SER A 203 48.43 10.67 58.69
#